data_f41d858a05e94652b18cb180bd545dd0
#
_entry.id   f41d858a05e94652b18cb180bd545dd0
#
_cell.length_a   1.000
_cell.length_b   1.000
_cell.length_c   1.000
_cell.angle_alpha   90.00
_cell.angle_beta   90.00
_cell.angle_gamma   90.00
#
_symmetry.space_group_name_H-M   'P 1'
#
loop_
_entity.id
_entity.type
_entity.pdbx_description
1 polymer ?
#
loop_
_entity_poly.entity_id
_entity_poly.type
_entity_poly.pdbx_seq_one_letter_code
_entity_poly.pdbx_strand_id
1 'polypeptide(L)'
;SRRQRQMCIRDSNNNVIYSCKYHVVWCPKYRRKILTNGIDTRLKELLLEYAANISVDIMEMEIMPDHVHILMEVAPQFGIHKAVKSLKGYTSKVLRSEYPSLKTRMPSLWTNSYFVSTVGGAPLDVIKQYIENQKTSQRQKDKLG
;
A
#
# COMPACT_ATOMS: atom_id res chain seq x y z
N SER A 1 -1.99 -9.04 17.09
CA SER A 1 -1.53 -10.12 17.96
C SER A 1 -0.61 -9.58 19.05
N ARG A 2 -0.40 -10.37 20.07
CA ARG A 2 0.47 -10.00 21.17
C ARG A 2 1.90 -9.72 20.68
N ARG A 3 2.37 -10.55 19.78
CA ARG A 3 3.71 -10.40 19.22
C ARG A 3 3.86 -9.09 18.43
N GLN A 4 2.86 -8.75 17.66
CA GLN A 4 2.86 -7.50 16.93
C GLN A 4 2.85 -6.30 17.88
N ARG A 5 2.06 -6.40 18.94
CA ARG A 5 1.99 -5.35 19.94
C ARG A 5 3.34 -5.14 20.61
N GLN A 6 4.06 -6.22 20.90
CA GLN A 6 5.39 -6.11 21.50
C GLN A 6 6.37 -5.42 20.55
N MET A 7 6.31 -5.72 19.25
CA MET A 7 7.17 -5.08 18.27
C MET A 7 6.90 -3.58 18.19
N CYS A 8 5.66 -3.18 18.33
CA CYS A 8 5.27 -1.78 18.19
C CYS A 8 5.63 -0.93 19.40
N ILE A 9 5.66 -1.51 20.61
CA ILE A 9 5.82 -0.72 21.83
C ILE A 9 7.08 -1.07 22.61
N ARG A 10 7.99 -1.77 22.02
CA ARG A 10 9.21 -2.23 22.70
C ARG A 10 10.05 -1.10 23.28
N ASP A 11 10.00 0.05 22.67
CA ASP A 11 10.79 1.20 23.08
C ASP A 11 9.98 2.25 23.82
N SER A 12 8.77 1.89 24.24
CA SER A 12 7.90 2.84 24.90
C SER A 12 8.44 3.15 26.30
N ASN A 13 8.78 4.38 26.53
CA ASN A 13 9.03 4.93 27.83
C ASN A 13 8.50 6.36 27.83
N ASN A 14 8.67 7.08 28.90
CA ASN A 14 7.89 8.28 29.17
C ASN A 14 7.89 9.34 28.09
N ASN A 15 8.96 9.48 27.34
CA ASN A 15 9.12 10.56 26.37
C ASN A 15 9.46 10.09 25.00
N VAL A 16 9.33 8.79 24.74
CA VAL A 16 9.68 8.23 23.45
C VAL A 16 8.47 8.11 22.58
N ILE A 17 8.56 8.67 21.38
CA ILE A 17 7.58 8.44 20.34
C ILE A 17 7.99 7.15 19.65
N TYR A 18 7.18 6.13 19.82
CA TYR A 18 7.45 4.86 19.17
C TYR A 18 6.60 4.72 17.92
N SER A 19 7.06 3.90 17.01
CA SER A 19 6.38 3.65 15.75
C SER A 19 6.51 2.19 15.38
N CYS A 20 5.67 1.76 14.47
CA CYS A 20 5.67 0.39 13.97
C CYS A 20 6.09 0.38 12.53
N LYS A 21 6.82 -0.65 12.14
CA LYS A 21 7.24 -0.85 10.76
C LYS A 21 6.36 -1.92 10.13
N TYR A 22 5.88 -1.63 8.93
CA TYR A 22 4.95 -2.52 8.24
C TYR A 22 5.39 -2.75 6.81
N HIS A 23 5.21 -3.99 6.35
CA HIS A 23 5.18 -4.30 4.92
C HIS A 23 3.76 -4.12 4.43
N VAL A 24 3.58 -3.31 3.41
CA VAL A 24 2.26 -3.03 2.84
C VAL A 24 2.30 -3.33 1.35
N VAL A 25 1.29 -4.05 0.87
CA VAL A 25 1.18 -4.40 -0.54
C VAL A 25 -0.24 -4.11 -0.99
N TRP A 26 -0.38 -3.44 -2.14
CA TRP A 26 -1.69 -3.33 -2.78
C TRP A 26 -1.53 -3.37 -4.29
N CYS A 27 -2.64 -3.64 -4.98
CA CYS A 27 -2.64 -3.84 -6.42
C CYS A 27 -3.59 -2.89 -7.12
N PRO A 28 -3.30 -2.55 -8.39
CA PRO A 28 -4.29 -1.91 -9.23
C PRO A 28 -5.54 -2.79 -9.39
N LYS A 29 -6.68 -2.15 -9.67
CA LYS A 29 -7.93 -2.86 -9.91
C LYS A 29 -7.72 -3.89 -11.02
N TYR A 30 -8.22 -5.10 -10.80
CA TYR A 30 -8.03 -6.26 -11.70
C TYR A 30 -6.56 -6.64 -11.86
N ARG A 31 -5.69 -6.16 -10.99
CA ARG A 31 -4.25 -6.39 -11.05
C ARG A 31 -3.67 -6.07 -12.45
N ARG A 32 -4.18 -5.01 -13.07
CA ARG A 32 -3.70 -4.58 -14.37
C ARG A 32 -2.27 -4.03 -14.27
N LYS A 33 -1.48 -4.29 -15.30
CA LYS A 33 -0.09 -3.84 -15.33
C LYS A 33 -0.01 -2.40 -15.82
N ILE A 34 -0.52 -1.48 -15.01
CA ILE A 34 -0.59 -0.06 -15.39
C ILE A 34 0.54 0.78 -14.81
N LEU A 35 1.30 0.25 -13.86
CA LEU A 35 2.35 1.01 -13.18
C LEU A 35 3.64 0.97 -13.98
N THR A 36 3.58 1.55 -15.18
CA THR A 36 4.69 1.57 -16.15
C THR A 36 4.67 2.90 -16.89
N ASN A 37 5.68 3.13 -17.73
CA ASN A 37 5.74 4.27 -18.65
C ASN A 37 5.56 5.63 -17.97
N GLY A 38 6.22 5.80 -16.84
CA GLY A 38 6.19 7.07 -16.12
C GLY A 38 5.17 7.12 -15.00
N ILE A 39 4.14 6.29 -15.05
CA ILE A 39 3.15 6.23 -13.96
C ILE A 39 3.81 5.72 -12.68
N ASP A 40 4.68 4.74 -12.80
CA ASP A 40 5.45 4.20 -11.67
C ASP A 40 6.32 5.27 -11.02
N THR A 41 7.02 6.06 -11.83
CA THR A 41 7.86 7.14 -11.33
C THR A 41 7.03 8.21 -10.63
N ARG A 42 5.92 8.59 -11.26
CA ARG A 42 5.04 9.59 -10.67
C ARG A 42 4.41 9.10 -9.36
N LEU A 43 4.06 7.82 -9.33
CA LEU A 43 3.52 7.20 -8.11
C LEU A 43 4.52 7.27 -6.96
N LYS A 44 5.79 7.01 -7.23
CA LYS A 44 6.83 7.14 -6.21
C LYS A 44 6.89 8.55 -5.63
N GLU A 45 6.88 9.54 -6.51
CA GLU A 45 6.91 10.94 -6.10
C GLU A 45 5.72 11.27 -5.19
N LEU A 46 4.54 10.86 -5.61
CA LEU A 46 3.31 11.14 -4.87
C LEU A 46 3.30 10.44 -3.51
N LEU A 47 3.75 9.21 -3.45
CA LEU A 47 3.80 8.47 -2.20
C LEU A 47 4.75 9.13 -1.21
N LEU A 48 5.94 9.51 -1.66
CA LEU A 48 6.93 10.15 -0.80
C LEU A 48 6.45 11.51 -0.32
N GLU A 49 5.88 12.30 -1.23
CA GLU A 49 5.39 13.64 -0.92
C GLU A 49 4.25 13.59 0.10
N TYR A 50 3.26 12.75 -0.14
CA TYR A 50 2.10 12.69 0.74
C TYR A 50 2.43 12.03 2.07
N ALA A 51 3.32 11.05 2.07
CA ALA A 51 3.74 10.39 3.31
C ALA A 51 4.37 11.40 4.27
N ALA A 52 5.16 12.33 3.75
CA ALA A 52 5.76 13.36 4.58
C ALA A 52 4.71 14.23 5.26
N ASN A 53 3.57 14.47 4.59
CA ASN A 53 2.49 15.29 5.13
C ASN A 53 1.69 14.59 6.22
N ILE A 54 1.65 13.27 6.22
CA ILE A 54 0.86 12.51 7.19
C ILE A 54 1.72 11.78 8.20
N SER A 55 2.98 12.18 8.32
CA SER A 55 3.90 11.61 9.31
C SER A 55 4.11 10.11 9.15
N VAL A 56 4.16 9.67 7.91
CA VAL A 56 4.51 8.30 7.55
C VAL A 56 5.90 8.33 6.95
N ASP A 57 6.77 7.44 7.42
CA ASP A 57 8.13 7.34 6.90
C ASP A 57 8.22 6.12 5.98
N ILE A 58 8.42 6.36 4.69
CA ILE A 58 8.61 5.29 3.71
C ILE A 58 10.09 4.92 3.71
N MET A 59 10.38 3.73 4.21
CA MET A 59 11.76 3.26 4.34
C MET A 59 12.25 2.60 3.06
N GLU A 60 11.41 1.79 2.44
CA GLU A 60 11.70 1.13 1.19
C GLU A 60 10.43 1.09 0.35
N MET A 61 10.59 1.13 -0.95
CA MET A 61 9.46 1.12 -1.86
C MET A 61 9.86 0.43 -3.16
N GLU A 62 9.04 -0.51 -3.58
CA GLU A 62 9.24 -1.20 -4.84
C GLU A 62 7.92 -1.18 -5.59
N ILE A 63 7.94 -0.63 -6.80
CA ILE A 63 6.75 -0.54 -7.63
C ILE A 63 6.95 -1.43 -8.83
N MET A 64 6.16 -2.49 -8.88
CA MET A 64 6.11 -3.40 -10.00
C MET A 64 4.93 -3.02 -10.89
N PRO A 65 4.88 -3.50 -12.13
CA PRO A 65 3.77 -3.10 -13.03
C PRO A 65 2.39 -3.38 -12.47
N ASP A 66 2.22 -4.40 -11.66
CA ASP A 66 0.92 -4.84 -11.18
C ASP A 66 0.75 -4.82 -9.66
N HIS A 67 1.71 -4.24 -8.93
CA HIS A 67 1.55 -4.09 -7.49
C HIS A 67 2.56 -3.10 -6.93
N VAL A 68 2.27 -2.65 -5.71
CA VAL A 68 3.13 -1.75 -4.94
C VAL A 68 3.50 -2.44 -3.64
N HIS A 69 4.77 -2.44 -3.30
CA HIS A 69 5.27 -2.99 -2.04
C HIS A 69 6.03 -1.88 -1.33
N ILE A 70 5.60 -1.55 -0.13
CA ILE A 70 6.19 -0.45 0.65
C ILE A 70 6.52 -0.96 2.05
N LEU A 71 7.72 -0.62 2.51
CA LEU A 71 8.08 -0.76 3.92
C LEU A 71 7.95 0.63 4.54
N MET A 72 7.00 0.79 5.45
CA MET A 72 6.75 2.08 6.06
C MET A 72 6.72 2.02 7.56
N GLU A 73 7.03 3.15 8.17
CA GLU A 73 7.00 3.32 9.61
C GLU A 73 5.89 4.31 9.95
N VAL A 74 4.99 3.90 10.82
CA VAL A 74 3.77 4.65 11.13
C VAL A 74 3.58 4.72 12.64
N ALA A 75 3.27 5.91 13.14
CA ALA A 75 2.94 6.07 14.55
C ALA A 75 1.65 5.32 14.88
N PRO A 76 1.62 4.58 16.00
CA PRO A 76 0.41 3.84 16.37
C PRO A 76 -0.83 4.71 16.53
N GLN A 77 -0.67 5.95 16.98
CA GLN A 77 -1.80 6.86 17.13
C GLN A 77 -2.45 7.20 15.80
N PHE A 78 -1.64 7.35 14.76
CA PHE A 78 -2.17 7.60 13.42
C PHE A 78 -2.82 6.35 12.85
N GLY A 79 -2.16 5.22 12.97
CA GLY A 79 -2.68 3.93 12.57
C GLY A 79 -2.35 3.56 11.13
N ILE A 80 -2.00 2.28 10.94
CA ILE A 80 -1.60 1.77 9.63
C ILE A 80 -2.75 1.80 8.62
N HIS A 81 -3.97 1.49 9.05
CA HIS A 81 -5.12 1.48 8.14
C HIS A 81 -5.41 2.87 7.58
N LYS A 82 -5.34 3.87 8.43
CA LYS A 82 -5.54 5.25 8.02
C LYS A 82 -4.44 5.69 7.07
N ALA A 83 -3.20 5.30 7.36
CA ALA A 83 -2.06 5.62 6.49
C ALA A 83 -2.24 5.04 5.10
N VAL A 84 -2.56 3.76 5.01
CA VAL A 84 -2.73 3.08 3.72
C VAL A 84 -3.90 3.67 2.94
N LYS A 85 -5.04 3.87 3.60
CA LYS A 85 -6.21 4.46 2.95
C LYS A 85 -5.91 5.85 2.41
N SER A 86 -5.21 6.66 3.19
CA SER A 86 -4.85 8.03 2.77
C SER A 86 -3.93 8.01 1.56
N LEU A 87 -2.91 7.16 1.59
CA LEU A 87 -1.97 7.04 0.47
C LEU A 87 -2.64 6.53 -0.79
N LYS A 88 -3.49 5.52 -0.66
CA LYS A 88 -4.22 4.98 -1.82
C LYS A 88 -5.17 6.02 -2.40
N GLY A 89 -5.92 6.70 -1.54
CA GLY A 89 -6.88 7.70 -1.99
C GLY A 89 -6.22 8.87 -2.70
N TYR A 90 -5.17 9.41 -2.11
CA TYR A 90 -4.44 10.53 -2.69
C TYR A 90 -3.83 10.16 -4.05
N THR A 91 -3.12 9.05 -4.12
CA THR A 91 -2.46 8.63 -5.36
C THR A 91 -3.47 8.29 -6.45
N SER A 92 -4.58 7.67 -6.10
CA SER A 92 -5.64 7.40 -7.06
C SER A 92 -6.19 8.69 -7.65
N LYS A 93 -6.51 9.65 -6.80
CA LYS A 93 -7.06 10.92 -7.26
C LYS A 93 -6.10 11.65 -8.19
N VAL A 94 -4.84 11.78 -7.81
CA VAL A 94 -3.87 12.53 -8.60
C VAL A 94 -3.51 11.82 -9.90
N LEU A 95 -3.24 10.51 -9.84
CA LEU A 95 -2.87 9.75 -11.03
C LEU A 95 -4.00 9.72 -12.05
N ARG A 96 -5.23 9.55 -11.60
CA ARG A 96 -6.36 9.53 -12.52
C ARG A 96 -6.61 10.90 -13.14
N SER A 97 -6.27 11.96 -12.44
CA SER A 97 -6.33 13.32 -12.97
C SER A 97 -5.24 13.56 -14.01
N GLU A 98 -4.02 13.11 -13.76
CA GLU A 98 -2.88 13.30 -14.65
C GLU A 98 -2.87 12.35 -15.85
N TYR A 99 -3.44 11.16 -15.67
CA TYR A 99 -3.48 10.12 -16.71
C TYR A 99 -4.93 9.72 -16.96
N PRO A 100 -5.62 10.44 -17.85
CA PRO A 100 -7.06 10.21 -18.05
C PRO A 100 -7.43 8.78 -18.43
N SER A 101 -6.52 8.03 -19.05
CA SER A 101 -6.79 6.64 -19.41
C SER A 101 -7.06 5.78 -18.17
N LEU A 102 -6.48 6.12 -17.03
CA LEU A 102 -6.74 5.40 -15.79
C LEU A 102 -8.15 5.63 -15.28
N LYS A 103 -8.74 6.78 -15.63
CA LYS A 103 -10.09 7.12 -15.22
C LYS A 103 -11.13 6.44 -16.12
N THR A 104 -10.86 6.38 -17.42
CA THR A 104 -11.82 5.85 -18.39
C THR A 104 -11.84 4.32 -18.44
N ARG A 105 -10.70 3.70 -18.19
CA ARG A 105 -10.57 2.23 -18.30
C ARG A 105 -10.95 1.48 -17.03
N MET A 106 -10.95 2.17 -15.88
CA MET A 106 -11.08 1.49 -14.59
C MET A 106 -12.06 2.24 -13.70
N PRO A 107 -12.97 1.51 -13.02
CA PRO A 107 -13.90 2.15 -12.08
C PRO A 107 -13.18 2.78 -10.89
N SER A 108 -12.05 2.19 -10.50
CA SER A 108 -11.17 2.75 -9.48
C SER A 108 -9.75 2.33 -9.80
N LEU A 109 -8.76 3.06 -9.29
CA LEU A 109 -7.37 2.76 -9.59
C LEU A 109 -6.90 1.52 -8.84
N TRP A 110 -7.20 1.46 -7.55
CA TRP A 110 -6.72 0.38 -6.67
C TRP A 110 -7.85 -0.56 -6.28
N THR A 111 -7.47 -1.80 -5.92
CA THR A 111 -8.43 -2.70 -5.27
C THR A 111 -8.76 -2.14 -3.89
N ASN A 112 -9.91 -2.56 -3.34
CA ASN A 112 -10.30 -2.13 -2.00
C ASN A 112 -9.43 -2.74 -0.91
N SER A 113 -8.85 -3.89 -1.19
CA SER A 113 -8.04 -4.61 -0.21
C SER A 113 -6.57 -4.21 -0.28
N TYR A 114 -5.85 -4.54 0.76
CA TYR A 114 -4.41 -4.42 0.82
C TYR A 114 -3.88 -5.40 1.86
N PHE A 115 -2.61 -5.77 1.71
CA PHE A 115 -1.94 -6.66 2.65
C PHE A 115 -1.06 -5.83 3.58
N VAL A 116 -1.13 -6.11 4.87
CA VAL A 116 -0.29 -5.43 5.87
C VAL A 116 0.29 -6.48 6.81
N SER A 117 1.58 -6.37 7.05
CA SER A 117 2.28 -7.23 7.99
C SER A 117 3.34 -6.42 8.73
N THR A 118 3.52 -6.68 10.01
CA THR A 118 4.63 -6.09 10.74
C THR A 118 5.94 -6.71 10.27
N VAL A 119 7.04 -5.97 10.44
CA VAL A 119 8.35 -6.45 10.03
C VAL A 119 8.66 -7.77 10.75
N GLY A 120 9.05 -8.79 9.98
CA GLY A 120 9.29 -10.12 10.50
C GLY A 120 8.03 -10.94 10.70
N GLY A 121 6.86 -10.38 10.41
CA GLY A 121 5.60 -11.06 10.68
C GLY A 121 5.15 -12.02 9.59
N ALA A 122 5.39 -11.71 8.31
CA ALA A 122 4.92 -12.54 7.21
C ALA A 122 6.07 -12.95 6.29
N PRO A 123 6.16 -14.24 5.95
CA PRO A 123 7.11 -14.70 4.94
C PRO A 123 6.78 -14.13 3.56
N LEU A 124 7.80 -14.08 2.70
CA LEU A 124 7.65 -13.56 1.34
C LEU A 124 6.62 -14.34 0.53
N ASP A 125 6.55 -15.64 0.71
CA ASP A 125 5.59 -16.47 -0.02
C ASP A 125 4.13 -16.14 0.34
N VAL A 126 3.86 -15.74 1.56
CA VAL A 126 2.52 -15.30 1.96
C VAL A 126 2.14 -14.01 1.22
N ILE A 127 3.09 -13.09 1.07
CA ILE A 127 2.86 -11.86 0.32
C ILE A 127 2.60 -12.18 -1.15
N LYS A 128 3.37 -13.07 -1.72
CA LYS A 128 3.18 -13.51 -3.12
C LYS A 128 1.82 -14.13 -3.31
N GLN A 129 1.38 -14.95 -2.35
CA GLN A 129 0.08 -15.59 -2.43
C GLN A 129 -1.05 -14.58 -2.38
N TYR A 130 -0.91 -13.55 -1.56
CA TYR A 130 -1.91 -12.47 -1.54
C TYR A 130 -2.06 -11.84 -2.91
N ILE A 131 -0.95 -11.55 -3.59
CA ILE A 131 -0.97 -10.93 -4.90
C ILE A 131 -1.67 -11.83 -5.91
N GLU A 132 -1.39 -13.12 -5.89
CA GLU A 132 -2.02 -14.09 -6.80
C GLU A 132 -3.52 -14.22 -6.54
N ASN A 133 -3.91 -14.22 -5.27
CA ASN A 133 -5.33 -14.31 -4.91
C ASN A 133 -6.12 -13.11 -5.40
N GLN A 134 -5.53 -11.92 -5.39
CA GLN A 134 -6.19 -10.73 -5.90
C GLN A 134 -6.49 -10.86 -7.40
N LYS A 135 -5.56 -11.43 -8.15
CA LYS A 135 -5.73 -11.66 -9.57
C LYS A 135 -6.91 -12.62 -9.83
N THR A 136 -6.95 -13.72 -9.09
CA THR A 136 -8.02 -14.72 -9.26
C THR A 136 -9.38 -14.16 -8.88
N SER A 137 -9.48 -13.49 -7.76
CA SER A 137 -10.75 -12.91 -7.30
C SER A 137 -11.31 -11.90 -8.30
N GLN A 138 -10.47 -11.04 -8.83
CA GLN A 138 -10.92 -10.04 -9.79
C GLN A 138 -11.39 -10.67 -11.10
N ARG A 139 -10.71 -11.71 -11.56
CA ARG A 139 -11.13 -12.43 -12.75
C ARG A 139 -12.47 -13.10 -12.59
N GLN A 140 -12.75 -13.67 -11.43
CA GLN A 140 -14.04 -14.28 -11.15
C GLN A 140 -15.16 -13.24 -11.16
N LYS A 141 -14.92 -12.09 -10.57
CA LYS A 141 -15.90 -10.99 -10.58
C LYS A 141 -16.21 -10.53 -12.00
N ASP A 142 -15.20 -10.43 -12.84
CA ASP A 142 -15.38 -10.03 -14.22
C ASP A 142 -16.26 -11.03 -14.99
N LYS A 143 -16.09 -12.32 -14.72
CA LYS A 143 -16.89 -13.36 -15.39
C LYS A 143 -18.35 -13.34 -14.96
N LEU A 144 -18.60 -13.00 -13.71
CA LEU A 144 -19.94 -12.96 -13.16
C LEU A 144 -20.68 -11.65 -13.45
N GLY A 145 -19.92 -10.60 -13.67
CA GLY A 145 -20.47 -9.30 -13.95
C GLY A 145 -20.68 -9.08 -15.43
#